data_1fa9b7be1f31fd96cea2ebc2cbf6ace9
#
_entry.id   1fa9b7be1f31fd96cea2ebc2cbf6ace9
#
_cell.length_a   1.000
_cell.length_b   1.000
_cell.length_c   1.000
_cell.angle_alpha   90.00
_cell.angle_beta   90.00
_cell.angle_gamma   90.00
#
_symmetry.space_group_name_H-M   'P 1'
#
loop_
_entity.id
_entity.type
_entity.pdbx_description
1 polymer ?
#
loop_
_entity_poly.entity_id
_entity_poly.type
_entity_poly.pdbx_seq_one_letter_code
_entity_poly.pdbx_strand_id
1 'polypeptide(L)'
;QVYIIPKTNSDYLMVRVNAVDNSILGMDNYTVYDNWGIPNENPSIKYPGFDYGNFSSNNTDNTLKNSFDFKKTDDPSLVTTATYRVVPLPAESPLHPGGAPALRTDPWTNAGVVANAVTLKWHTGAAAADYDYTRSNNVWAYEDRTAPANTGSIAKSASSTTAFPNLTFNFTPDFTQEPTVTSPPNQQFNITNLFYWNNLIHDIFYGYGFTEAGKNFQDDNLGRGGAGNDHVNAEAQDASGTNNANFSTPADGGSGRMQMFLWTAPTPDRDGDADNGIIIHEYGHGISNRLTGGPSIV
;
A
#
# COMPACT_ATOMS: atom_id res chain seq x y z
N GLN A 1 -19.83 -0.87 17.28
CA GLN A 1 -18.65 -0.11 16.84
C GLN A 1 -19.00 0.64 15.56
N VAL A 2 -18.52 1.86 15.44
CA VAL A 2 -18.71 2.69 14.25
C VAL A 2 -17.33 3.25 13.90
N TYR A 3 -16.93 3.14 12.65
CA TYR A 3 -15.73 3.78 12.13
C TYR A 3 -16.10 5.15 11.57
N ILE A 4 -15.35 6.16 11.94
CA ILE A 4 -15.57 7.55 11.53
C ILE A 4 -14.28 8.08 10.92
N ILE A 5 -14.41 8.60 9.70
CA ILE A 5 -13.36 9.36 9.03
C ILE A 5 -13.83 10.81 9.01
N PRO A 6 -13.23 11.70 9.83
CA PRO A 6 -13.60 13.11 9.83
C PRO A 6 -13.30 13.76 8.48
N LYS A 7 -14.14 14.71 8.07
CA LYS A 7 -13.93 15.45 6.82
C LYS A 7 -12.83 16.52 6.90
N THR A 8 -12.39 16.82 8.11
CA THR A 8 -11.56 17.99 8.41
C THR A 8 -10.12 17.63 8.80
N ASN A 9 -9.83 16.35 8.98
CA ASN A 9 -8.51 15.86 9.33
C ASN A 9 -8.32 14.42 8.83
N SER A 10 -7.13 13.89 8.98
CA SER A 10 -6.76 12.54 8.54
C SER A 10 -7.01 11.45 9.58
N ASP A 11 -7.72 11.73 10.66
CA ASP A 11 -8.01 10.72 11.68
C ASP A 11 -8.88 9.57 11.13
N TYR A 12 -8.61 8.38 11.62
CA TYR A 12 -9.46 7.20 11.43
C TYR A 12 -9.87 6.66 12.79
N LEU A 13 -11.09 7.00 13.18
CA LEU A 13 -11.57 6.77 14.53
C LEU A 13 -12.50 5.56 14.60
N MET A 14 -12.26 4.67 15.56
CA MET A 14 -13.23 3.64 15.96
C MET A 14 -13.96 4.09 17.22
N VAL A 15 -15.27 4.29 17.14
CA VAL A 15 -16.12 4.74 18.23
C VAL A 15 -16.96 3.57 18.74
N ARG A 16 -16.87 3.29 20.03
CA ARG A 16 -17.75 2.33 20.70
C ARG A 16 -18.93 3.05 21.29
N VAL A 17 -20.13 2.65 20.88
CA VAL A 17 -21.39 3.25 21.29
C VAL A 17 -22.21 2.24 22.09
N ASN A 18 -22.79 2.67 23.17
CA ASN A 18 -23.76 1.90 23.93
C ASN A 18 -25.07 1.77 23.12
N ALA A 19 -25.50 0.53 22.88
CA ALA A 19 -26.71 0.26 22.09
C ALA A 19 -28.02 0.59 22.81
N VAL A 20 -27.98 0.88 24.12
CA VAL A 20 -29.17 1.17 24.91
C VAL A 20 -29.50 2.68 24.92
N ASP A 21 -28.48 3.52 25.08
CA ASP A 21 -28.63 4.95 25.27
C ASP A 21 -27.84 5.83 24.32
N ASN A 22 -27.14 5.22 23.36
CA ASN A 22 -26.25 5.86 22.39
C ASN A 22 -25.08 6.66 23.00
N SER A 23 -24.74 6.44 24.26
CA SER A 23 -23.58 7.07 24.88
C SER A 23 -22.29 6.53 24.27
N ILE A 24 -21.26 7.37 24.14
CA ILE A 24 -19.94 6.96 23.69
C ILE A 24 -19.23 6.24 24.84
N LEU A 25 -18.89 4.98 24.64
CA LEU A 25 -18.18 4.15 25.61
C LEU A 25 -16.65 4.29 25.50
N GLY A 26 -16.16 4.69 24.33
CA GLY A 26 -14.76 4.90 24.07
C GLY A 26 -14.52 5.25 22.60
N MET A 27 -13.34 5.80 22.34
CA MET A 27 -12.90 6.17 21.00
C MET A 27 -11.40 5.87 20.88
N ASP A 28 -11.03 5.13 19.85
CA ASP A 28 -9.65 4.82 19.54
C ASP A 28 -9.31 5.42 18.17
N ASN A 29 -8.15 6.06 18.05
CA ASN A 29 -7.64 6.55 16.77
C ASN A 29 -6.68 5.51 16.20
N TYR A 30 -6.97 5.03 15.00
CA TYR A 30 -6.16 4.03 14.30
C TYR A 30 -5.16 4.65 13.31
N THR A 31 -5.10 5.97 13.24
CA THR A 31 -4.11 6.65 12.41
C THR A 31 -2.80 6.79 13.16
N VAL A 32 -1.72 6.36 12.56
CA VAL A 32 -0.36 6.59 13.04
C VAL A 32 0.23 7.74 12.22
N TYR A 33 0.72 8.76 12.91
CA TYR A 33 1.33 9.93 12.29
C TYR A 33 2.82 9.92 12.52
N ASP A 34 3.57 10.16 11.46
CA ASP A 34 5.00 10.37 11.53
C ASP A 34 5.35 11.85 11.57
N ASN A 35 6.43 12.16 12.26
CA ASN A 35 6.90 13.52 12.38
C ASN A 35 8.13 13.76 11.49
N TRP A 36 7.90 13.82 10.18
CA TRP A 36 8.94 14.02 9.18
C TRP A 36 9.47 15.47 9.07
N GLY A 37 8.75 16.43 9.64
CA GLY A 37 8.89 17.83 9.25
C GLY A 37 9.62 18.75 10.22
N ILE A 38 10.04 18.31 11.40
CA ILE A 38 10.76 19.14 12.35
C ILE A 38 12.12 18.52 12.60
N PRO A 39 13.23 19.13 12.19
CA PRO A 39 14.52 18.77 12.75
C PRO A 39 14.42 18.98 14.26
N ASN A 40 14.28 17.89 14.99
CA ASN A 40 14.26 17.95 16.44
C ASN A 40 15.64 18.43 16.88
N GLU A 41 15.72 19.63 17.42
CA GLU A 41 16.96 20.19 17.98
C GLU A 41 17.47 19.44 19.22
N ASN A 42 17.03 18.19 19.39
CA ASN A 42 17.53 17.35 20.48
C ASN A 42 18.36 16.17 19.92
N PRO A 43 19.70 16.34 19.84
CA PRO A 43 20.61 15.32 19.30
C PRO A 43 20.79 14.10 20.22
N SER A 44 19.92 13.90 21.19
CA SER A 44 20.05 12.87 22.22
C SER A 44 19.25 11.58 21.97
N ILE A 45 18.42 11.50 20.94
CA ILE A 45 17.76 10.25 20.57
C ILE A 45 18.69 9.48 19.63
N LYS A 46 19.60 8.72 20.21
CA LYS A 46 20.30 7.67 19.49
C LYS A 46 19.31 6.54 19.25
N TYR A 47 18.85 6.39 18.03
CA TYR A 47 18.23 5.13 17.61
C TYR A 47 19.25 4.01 17.85
N PRO A 48 18.91 2.91 18.53
CA PRO A 48 19.78 1.75 18.59
C PRO A 48 20.02 1.30 17.16
N GLY A 49 21.28 1.35 16.71
CA GLY A 49 21.64 0.87 15.39
C GLY A 49 21.17 -0.57 15.25
N PHE A 50 20.32 -0.84 14.27
CA PHE A 50 20.06 -2.19 13.83
C PHE A 50 21.37 -2.71 13.23
N ASP A 51 22.01 -3.62 13.95
CA ASP A 51 23.11 -4.40 13.43
C ASP A 51 22.53 -5.38 12.42
N TYR A 52 22.79 -5.13 11.14
CA TYR A 52 22.51 -6.09 10.07
C TYR A 52 23.48 -7.27 10.20
N GLY A 53 23.32 -8.05 11.28
CA GLY A 53 24.03 -9.31 11.46
C GLY A 53 23.74 -10.22 10.28
N ASN A 54 24.79 -10.73 9.68
CA ASN A 54 24.76 -11.71 8.60
C ASN A 54 23.71 -12.79 8.84
N PHE A 55 22.59 -12.71 8.15
CA PHE A 55 21.66 -13.84 8.04
C PHE A 55 22.28 -14.88 7.10
N SER A 56 23.04 -15.79 7.68
CA SER A 56 23.47 -17.00 7.01
C SER A 56 22.24 -17.89 6.81
N SER A 57 21.85 -18.08 5.56
CA SER A 57 20.78 -18.98 5.15
C SER A 57 21.23 -20.44 5.31
N ASN A 58 21.15 -20.96 6.52
CA ASN A 58 21.28 -22.40 6.77
C ASN A 58 20.11 -22.83 7.69
N ASN A 59 18.94 -22.96 7.12
CA ASN A 59 17.90 -23.78 7.73
C ASN A 59 17.33 -24.74 6.68
N THR A 60 18.00 -25.89 6.58
CA THR A 60 17.49 -27.07 5.90
C THR A 60 16.58 -27.82 6.86
N ASP A 61 15.40 -27.31 7.16
CA ASP A 61 14.37 -28.11 7.79
C ASP A 61 13.25 -28.40 6.79
N ASN A 62 13.35 -29.59 6.23
CA ASN A 62 12.57 -30.09 5.10
C ASN A 62 11.39 -30.94 5.60
N THR A 63 10.61 -30.49 6.62
CA THR A 63 9.53 -31.28 7.21
C THR A 63 8.17 -30.58 7.36
N LEU A 64 7.80 -29.73 6.39
CA LEU A 64 6.39 -29.38 6.22
C LEU A 64 5.98 -29.52 4.74
N LYS A 65 6.09 -30.73 4.23
CA LYS A 65 5.35 -31.10 3.02
C LYS A 65 3.90 -31.43 3.42
N ASN A 66 3.11 -30.44 3.69
CA ASN A 66 1.68 -30.55 3.46
C ASN A 66 1.41 -30.08 2.04
N SER A 67 1.57 -30.99 1.10
CA SER A 67 1.07 -30.84 -0.25
C SER A 67 -0.46 -30.82 -0.20
N PHE A 68 -1.05 -29.67 0.03
CA PHE A 68 -2.36 -29.40 -0.54
C PHE A 68 -2.14 -29.19 -2.03
N ASP A 69 -2.28 -30.24 -2.76
CA ASP A 69 -2.35 -30.24 -4.21
C ASP A 69 -3.67 -29.58 -4.61
N PHE A 70 -3.72 -28.24 -4.52
CA PHE A 70 -4.75 -27.52 -5.22
C PHE A 70 -4.47 -27.74 -6.70
N LYS A 71 -5.29 -28.58 -7.33
CA LYS A 71 -5.40 -28.58 -8.79
C LYS A 71 -5.36 -27.13 -9.23
N LYS A 72 -4.35 -26.78 -10.00
CA LYS A 72 -4.25 -25.50 -10.70
C LYS A 72 -5.50 -25.41 -11.59
N THR A 73 -6.58 -24.88 -11.02
CA THR A 73 -7.71 -24.42 -11.80
C THR A 73 -7.18 -23.26 -12.62
N ASP A 74 -7.61 -23.17 -13.84
CA ASP A 74 -7.22 -22.15 -14.80
C ASP A 74 -7.01 -20.80 -14.12
N ASP A 75 -5.90 -20.13 -14.46
CA ASP A 75 -5.54 -18.81 -13.91
C ASP A 75 -6.79 -17.90 -13.96
N PRO A 76 -7.37 -17.48 -12.83
CA PRO A 76 -8.62 -16.74 -12.82
C PRO A 76 -8.46 -15.33 -13.39
N SER A 77 -7.22 -14.87 -13.56
CA SER A 77 -6.91 -13.53 -14.02
C SER A 77 -6.94 -13.44 -15.54
N LEU A 78 -7.66 -12.44 -16.07
CA LEU A 78 -7.59 -12.07 -17.49
C LEU A 78 -6.26 -11.44 -17.87
N VAL A 79 -5.47 -10.97 -16.90
CA VAL A 79 -4.18 -10.30 -17.14
C VAL A 79 -3.11 -11.33 -17.50
N THR A 80 -2.58 -11.22 -18.72
CA THR A 80 -1.43 -12.00 -19.17
C THR A 80 -0.13 -11.29 -18.76
N THR A 81 -0.03 -9.99 -19.02
CA THR A 81 1.12 -9.16 -18.68
C THR A 81 0.69 -7.76 -18.27
N ALA A 82 1.45 -7.10 -17.39
CA ALA A 82 1.28 -5.69 -17.09
C ALA A 82 2.63 -5.01 -16.92
N THR A 83 2.74 -3.80 -17.46
CA THR A 83 3.98 -3.00 -17.43
C THR A 83 3.73 -1.67 -16.75
N TYR A 84 4.61 -1.30 -15.83
CA TYR A 84 4.51 -0.11 -14.99
C TYR A 84 5.77 0.75 -15.12
N ARG A 85 5.62 2.06 -15.24
CA ARG A 85 6.72 3.01 -15.04
C ARG A 85 6.74 3.44 -13.59
N VAL A 86 7.83 3.14 -12.88
CA VAL A 86 7.97 3.32 -11.44
C VAL A 86 9.38 3.72 -11.06
N VAL A 87 9.56 4.23 -9.85
CA VAL A 87 10.89 4.33 -9.20
C VAL A 87 11.32 2.91 -8.83
N PRO A 88 12.39 2.39 -9.42
CA PRO A 88 12.72 0.96 -9.30
C PRO A 88 13.46 0.63 -8.01
N LEU A 89 13.21 -0.57 -7.47
CA LEU A 89 14.05 -1.15 -6.42
C LEU A 89 15.52 -1.22 -6.89
N PRO A 90 16.55 -0.92 -6.05
CA PRO A 90 16.45 -0.59 -4.62
C PRO A 90 16.40 0.92 -4.30
N ALA A 91 16.15 1.77 -5.29
CA ALA A 91 16.18 3.21 -5.08
C ALA A 91 14.96 3.68 -4.25
N GLU A 92 15.21 4.58 -3.31
CA GLU A 92 14.15 5.15 -2.48
C GLU A 92 13.35 6.22 -3.22
N SER A 93 13.99 7.05 -4.03
CA SER A 93 13.31 8.12 -4.75
C SER A 93 13.95 8.39 -6.12
N PRO A 94 13.32 9.18 -6.99
CA PRO A 94 13.88 9.52 -8.31
C PRO A 94 15.25 10.17 -8.27
N LEU A 95 15.63 10.81 -7.17
CA LEU A 95 16.92 11.49 -7.01
C LEU A 95 18.03 10.58 -6.50
N HIS A 96 17.72 9.40 -6.00
CA HIS A 96 18.73 8.42 -5.60
C HIS A 96 19.44 7.79 -6.81
N PRO A 97 20.68 7.37 -6.64
CA PRO A 97 21.36 6.60 -7.68
C PRO A 97 20.53 5.39 -8.12
N GLY A 98 20.23 5.31 -9.41
CA GLY A 98 19.35 4.27 -9.97
C GLY A 98 17.84 4.54 -9.83
N GLY A 99 17.44 5.68 -9.26
CA GLY A 99 16.03 6.03 -9.02
C GLY A 99 15.27 6.59 -10.22
N ALA A 100 15.94 6.82 -11.34
CA ALA A 100 15.25 7.28 -12.55
C ALA A 100 14.10 6.33 -12.92
N PRO A 101 12.86 6.84 -13.13
CA PRO A 101 11.72 6.02 -13.43
C PRO A 101 11.94 5.06 -14.59
N ALA A 102 11.72 3.78 -14.35
CA ALA A 102 11.96 2.70 -15.29
C ALA A 102 10.76 1.79 -15.45
N LEU A 103 10.67 1.09 -16.58
CA LEU A 103 9.63 0.10 -16.80
C LEU A 103 9.91 -1.20 -16.03
N ARG A 104 8.85 -1.73 -15.42
CA ARG A 104 8.83 -3.05 -14.77
C ARG A 104 7.65 -3.82 -15.30
N THR A 105 7.93 -5.02 -15.81
CA THR A 105 6.91 -5.90 -16.39
C THR A 105 6.74 -7.13 -15.51
N ASP A 106 5.50 -7.54 -15.30
CA ASP A 106 5.11 -8.74 -14.57
C ASP A 106 5.80 -8.89 -13.19
N PRO A 107 5.68 -7.88 -12.31
CA PRO A 107 6.40 -7.85 -11.04
C PRO A 107 6.09 -9.05 -10.13
N TRP A 108 4.96 -9.71 -10.31
CA TRP A 108 4.62 -10.97 -9.63
C TRP A 108 5.52 -12.15 -10.00
N THR A 109 6.40 -11.99 -10.98
CA THR A 109 7.43 -12.97 -11.34
C THR A 109 8.81 -12.67 -10.73
N ASN A 110 8.93 -11.60 -9.93
CA ASN A 110 10.20 -11.21 -9.32
C ASN A 110 10.75 -12.30 -8.40
N ALA A 111 12.07 -12.37 -8.34
CA ALA A 111 12.75 -13.28 -7.42
C ALA A 111 12.35 -12.98 -5.96
N GLY A 112 12.03 -14.01 -5.19
CA GLY A 112 11.59 -13.88 -3.79
C GLY A 112 10.08 -13.78 -3.61
N VAL A 113 9.30 -13.51 -4.66
CA VAL A 113 7.84 -13.57 -4.59
C VAL A 113 7.39 -15.03 -4.55
N VAL A 114 6.54 -15.37 -3.56
CA VAL A 114 6.02 -16.73 -3.42
C VAL A 114 4.71 -16.87 -4.19
N ALA A 115 4.47 -18.05 -4.78
CA ALA A 115 3.33 -18.29 -5.66
C ALA A 115 1.97 -17.96 -5.03
N ASN A 116 1.81 -18.21 -3.74
CA ASN A 116 0.56 -17.93 -3.03
C ASN A 116 0.25 -16.43 -2.90
N ALA A 117 1.27 -15.58 -2.80
CA ALA A 117 1.08 -14.13 -2.74
C ALA A 117 0.46 -13.57 -4.02
N VAL A 118 0.73 -14.20 -5.16
CA VAL A 118 0.39 -13.70 -6.49
C VAL A 118 -0.63 -14.59 -7.23
N THR A 119 -1.41 -15.36 -6.49
CA THR A 119 -2.45 -16.24 -7.08
C THR A 119 -3.42 -15.47 -7.97
N LEU A 120 -3.81 -14.26 -7.57
CA LEU A 120 -4.70 -13.39 -8.34
C LEU A 120 -3.94 -12.36 -9.19
N LYS A 121 -2.60 -12.41 -9.19
CA LYS A 121 -1.75 -11.35 -9.77
C LYS A 121 -2.12 -9.97 -9.20
N TRP A 122 -1.87 -8.89 -9.97
CA TRP A 122 -2.05 -7.54 -9.45
C TRP A 122 -3.29 -6.82 -10.00
N HIS A 123 -4.10 -7.40 -10.81
CA HIS A 123 -5.27 -6.73 -11.40
C HIS A 123 -6.54 -7.56 -11.32
N THR A 124 -6.52 -8.58 -10.46
CA THR A 124 -7.69 -9.40 -10.18
C THR A 124 -8.00 -9.29 -8.69
N GLY A 125 -9.26 -9.16 -8.35
CA GLY A 125 -9.75 -9.05 -6.98
C GLY A 125 -10.77 -10.13 -6.65
N ALA A 126 -11.56 -9.88 -5.61
CA ALA A 126 -12.60 -10.77 -5.14
C ALA A 126 -13.57 -11.15 -6.26
N ALA A 127 -14.05 -12.40 -6.22
CA ALA A 127 -14.94 -12.98 -7.24
C ALA A 127 -14.38 -12.92 -8.67
N ALA A 128 -13.05 -12.95 -8.82
CA ALA A 128 -12.34 -12.84 -10.11
C ALA A 128 -12.72 -11.59 -10.90
N ALA A 129 -12.99 -10.47 -10.22
CA ALA A 129 -13.16 -9.18 -10.87
C ALA A 129 -11.82 -8.66 -11.35
N ASP A 130 -11.71 -8.33 -12.64
CA ASP A 130 -10.48 -7.78 -13.22
C ASP A 130 -10.58 -6.27 -13.40
N TYR A 131 -9.45 -5.58 -13.15
CA TYR A 131 -9.34 -4.13 -13.17
C TYR A 131 -8.26 -3.67 -14.16
N ASP A 132 -8.62 -2.79 -15.08
CA ASP A 132 -7.67 -2.11 -15.99
C ASP A 132 -7.16 -0.78 -15.43
N TYR A 133 -7.30 -0.57 -14.14
CA TYR A 133 -6.83 0.59 -13.39
C TYR A 133 -6.10 0.15 -12.12
N THR A 134 -5.56 1.09 -11.35
CA THR A 134 -4.73 0.84 -10.16
C THR A 134 -5.52 0.26 -8.99
N ARG A 135 -6.12 -0.91 -9.21
CA ARG A 135 -6.78 -1.75 -8.21
C ARG A 135 -6.37 -3.20 -8.35
N SER A 136 -6.25 -3.89 -7.21
CA SER A 136 -5.93 -5.31 -7.09
C SER A 136 -6.74 -5.93 -5.94
N ASN A 137 -6.43 -7.19 -5.61
CA ASN A 137 -6.87 -7.83 -4.38
C ASN A 137 -6.29 -7.19 -3.12
N ASN A 138 -5.12 -6.55 -3.22
CA ASN A 138 -4.32 -6.11 -2.08
C ASN A 138 -4.41 -4.60 -1.83
N VAL A 139 -4.64 -3.81 -2.88
CA VAL A 139 -4.63 -2.35 -2.81
C VAL A 139 -5.53 -1.71 -3.86
N TRP A 140 -6.10 -0.60 -3.52
CA TRP A 140 -6.69 0.36 -4.45
C TRP A 140 -5.99 1.70 -4.31
N ALA A 141 -5.21 2.11 -5.31
CA ALA A 141 -4.53 3.40 -5.36
C ALA A 141 -5.31 4.39 -6.21
N TYR A 142 -5.56 5.56 -5.65
CA TYR A 142 -6.32 6.64 -6.28
C TYR A 142 -5.92 8.01 -5.72
N GLU A 143 -6.14 9.10 -6.46
CA GLU A 143 -5.96 10.44 -5.95
C GLU A 143 -7.06 10.84 -4.97
N ASP A 144 -6.71 11.59 -3.93
CA ASP A 144 -7.69 12.08 -2.95
C ASP A 144 -7.54 13.58 -2.66
N ARG A 145 -7.51 14.40 -3.72
CA ARG A 145 -7.28 15.83 -3.65
C ARG A 145 -8.51 16.67 -3.33
N THR A 146 -9.69 16.10 -3.36
CA THR A 146 -10.95 16.85 -3.16
C THR A 146 -11.74 16.32 -1.96
N ALA A 147 -11.84 17.13 -0.91
CA ALA A 147 -12.71 16.83 0.23
C ALA A 147 -14.20 16.99 -0.16
N PRO A 148 -15.11 16.15 0.34
CA PRO A 148 -14.93 15.07 1.29
C PRO A 148 -14.66 13.76 0.55
N ALA A 149 -13.42 13.41 0.37
CA ALA A 149 -13.07 12.24 -0.40
C ALA A 149 -12.98 10.98 0.45
N ASN A 150 -11.83 10.32 0.57
CA ASN A 150 -11.68 8.98 1.17
C ASN A 150 -12.51 7.90 0.44
N THR A 151 -12.78 8.12 -0.83
CA THR A 151 -13.51 7.14 -1.66
C THR A 151 -12.86 7.04 -3.03
N GLY A 152 -12.34 5.86 -3.32
CA GLY A 152 -11.78 5.55 -4.63
C GLY A 152 -12.84 5.54 -5.72
N SER A 153 -12.43 5.87 -6.92
CA SER A 153 -13.21 5.69 -8.14
C SER A 153 -12.27 5.47 -9.32
N ILE A 154 -12.78 4.91 -10.42
CA ILE A 154 -12.00 4.72 -11.65
C ILE A 154 -11.45 6.07 -12.14
N ALA A 155 -12.24 7.13 -12.07
CA ALA A 155 -11.84 8.46 -12.51
C ALA A 155 -10.69 9.07 -11.69
N LYS A 156 -10.50 8.62 -10.46
CA LYS A 156 -9.42 9.02 -9.55
C LYS A 156 -8.20 8.09 -9.63
N SER A 157 -8.32 6.93 -10.27
CA SER A 157 -7.26 5.93 -10.42
C SER A 157 -6.43 6.20 -11.67
N ALA A 158 -5.21 5.67 -11.74
CA ALA A 158 -4.51 5.57 -13.00
C ALA A 158 -5.05 4.38 -13.79
N SER A 159 -5.48 4.62 -15.03
CA SER A 159 -6.00 3.57 -15.90
C SER A 159 -4.94 3.13 -16.91
N SER A 160 -4.95 1.84 -17.25
CA SER A 160 -4.10 1.30 -18.29
C SER A 160 -4.34 2.00 -19.62
N THR A 161 -3.27 2.24 -20.37
CA THR A 161 -3.35 2.79 -21.74
C THR A 161 -3.64 1.73 -22.80
N THR A 162 -3.68 0.47 -22.39
CA THR A 162 -4.00 -0.68 -23.25
C THR A 162 -5.06 -1.55 -22.58
N ALA A 163 -5.81 -2.31 -23.38
CA ALA A 163 -6.86 -3.19 -22.91
C ALA A 163 -6.30 -4.57 -22.46
N PHE A 164 -7.09 -5.32 -21.71
CA PHE A 164 -6.82 -6.72 -21.43
C PHE A 164 -6.51 -7.50 -22.73
N PRO A 165 -5.65 -8.53 -22.68
CA PRO A 165 -5.01 -9.09 -21.48
C PRO A 165 -3.67 -8.43 -21.11
N ASN A 166 -3.23 -7.41 -21.82
CA ASN A 166 -1.89 -6.80 -21.68
C ASN A 166 -2.06 -5.35 -21.23
N LEU A 167 -1.82 -5.08 -19.96
CA LEU A 167 -2.00 -3.76 -19.38
C LEU A 167 -0.71 -2.92 -19.43
N THR A 168 -0.84 -1.61 -19.56
CA THR A 168 0.29 -0.69 -19.64
C THR A 168 0.02 0.58 -18.83
N PHE A 169 0.83 0.79 -17.80
CA PHE A 169 0.83 1.98 -16.94
C PHE A 169 2.16 2.74 -17.14
N ASN A 170 2.38 3.20 -18.37
CA ASN A 170 3.64 3.83 -18.79
C ASN A 170 3.51 5.36 -18.80
N PHE A 171 3.43 5.97 -17.64
CA PHE A 171 3.31 7.41 -17.45
C PHE A 171 4.69 8.01 -17.17
N THR A 172 5.24 8.78 -18.10
CA THR A 172 6.57 9.40 -17.95
C THR A 172 6.42 10.73 -17.20
N PRO A 173 6.95 10.85 -15.97
CA PRO A 173 6.84 12.08 -15.21
C PRO A 173 7.85 13.12 -15.67
N ASP A 174 7.51 14.39 -15.42
CA ASP A 174 8.43 15.53 -15.47
C ASP A 174 8.51 16.16 -14.08
N PHE A 175 9.55 15.86 -13.34
CA PHE A 175 9.74 16.37 -11.97
C PHE A 175 10.12 17.86 -11.91
N THR A 176 10.17 18.56 -13.03
CA THR A 176 10.27 20.03 -13.08
C THR A 176 8.90 20.71 -13.01
N GLN A 177 7.83 19.93 -13.06
CA GLN A 177 6.45 20.38 -12.97
C GLN A 177 5.82 19.92 -11.65
N GLU A 178 4.69 20.52 -11.29
CA GLU A 178 3.92 20.12 -10.12
C GLU A 178 3.51 18.63 -10.20
N PRO A 179 3.52 17.89 -9.08
CA PRO A 179 3.18 16.48 -9.07
C PRO A 179 1.71 16.20 -9.43
N THR A 180 0.87 17.21 -9.34
CA THR A 180 -0.57 17.11 -9.54
C THR A 180 -1.01 17.34 -10.99
N VAL A 181 -0.10 17.70 -11.89
CA VAL A 181 -0.45 17.88 -13.29
C VAL A 181 -0.71 16.54 -13.99
N THR A 182 -1.62 16.60 -14.96
CA THR A 182 -1.97 15.41 -15.77
C THR A 182 -1.32 15.43 -17.16
N SER A 183 -0.69 16.57 -17.51
CA SER A 183 0.11 16.73 -18.73
C SER A 183 1.31 17.64 -18.43
N PRO A 184 2.52 17.09 -18.29
CA PRO A 184 2.90 15.67 -18.33
C PRO A 184 2.15 14.83 -17.29
N PRO A 185 2.10 13.48 -17.43
CA PRO A 185 1.23 12.63 -16.60
C PRO A 185 1.84 12.33 -15.20
N ASN A 186 2.23 13.39 -14.47
CA ASN A 186 2.84 13.26 -13.14
C ASN A 186 1.91 12.57 -12.14
N GLN A 187 0.64 12.99 -12.11
CA GLN A 187 -0.34 12.40 -11.19
C GLN A 187 -0.53 10.91 -11.45
N GLN A 188 -0.70 10.50 -12.72
CA GLN A 188 -0.86 9.10 -13.08
C GLN A 188 0.39 8.27 -12.75
N PHE A 189 1.59 8.86 -12.92
CA PHE A 189 2.84 8.22 -12.50
C PHE A 189 2.85 7.96 -10.98
N ASN A 190 2.51 8.96 -10.19
CA ASN A 190 2.53 8.88 -8.73
C ASN A 190 1.54 7.82 -8.22
N ILE A 191 0.30 7.82 -8.71
CA ILE A 191 -0.70 6.79 -8.38
C ILE A 191 -0.21 5.40 -8.81
N THR A 192 0.43 5.29 -9.97
CA THR A 192 0.98 4.02 -10.47
C THR A 192 2.13 3.52 -9.57
N ASN A 193 3.01 4.42 -9.14
CA ASN A 193 4.11 4.08 -8.23
C ASN A 193 3.59 3.60 -6.88
N LEU A 194 2.62 4.30 -6.31
CA LEU A 194 1.95 3.92 -5.07
C LEU A 194 1.29 2.54 -5.16
N PHE A 195 0.56 2.28 -6.24
CA PHE A 195 -0.05 0.97 -6.52
C PHE A 195 0.99 -0.14 -6.62
N TYR A 196 2.05 0.09 -7.39
CA TYR A 196 3.12 -0.88 -7.62
C TYR A 196 3.80 -1.27 -6.31
N TRP A 197 4.20 -0.28 -5.51
CA TRP A 197 4.93 -0.53 -4.29
C TRP A 197 4.08 -1.17 -3.19
N ASN A 198 2.81 -0.81 -3.05
CA ASN A 198 1.90 -1.50 -2.12
C ASN A 198 1.77 -2.99 -2.45
N ASN A 199 1.58 -3.35 -3.73
CA ASN A 199 1.53 -4.76 -4.15
C ASN A 199 2.88 -5.47 -3.95
N LEU A 200 4.00 -4.82 -4.29
CA LEU A 200 5.32 -5.42 -4.13
C LEU A 200 5.65 -5.69 -2.66
N ILE A 201 5.33 -4.76 -1.77
CA ILE A 201 5.51 -4.92 -0.32
C ILE A 201 4.63 -6.06 0.20
N HIS A 202 3.36 -6.11 -0.20
CA HIS A 202 2.47 -7.22 0.12
C HIS A 202 3.11 -8.57 -0.24
N ASP A 203 3.57 -8.72 -1.49
CA ASP A 203 4.14 -9.97 -1.99
C ASP A 203 5.43 -10.36 -1.25
N ILE A 204 6.29 -9.39 -0.94
CA ILE A 204 7.52 -9.62 -0.19
C ILE A 204 7.20 -10.06 1.24
N PHE A 205 6.35 -9.33 1.97
CA PHE A 205 6.03 -9.64 3.36
C PHE A 205 5.18 -10.89 3.50
N TYR A 206 4.42 -11.26 2.47
CA TYR A 206 3.77 -12.56 2.42
C TYR A 206 4.78 -13.69 2.57
N GLY A 207 5.92 -13.59 1.89
CA GLY A 207 7.04 -14.53 2.01
C GLY A 207 7.67 -14.58 3.41
N TYR A 208 7.53 -13.52 4.19
CA TYR A 208 7.98 -13.45 5.59
C TYR A 208 6.89 -13.80 6.61
N GLY A 209 5.73 -14.26 6.17
CA GLY A 209 4.66 -14.77 7.05
C GLY A 209 3.49 -13.81 7.28
N PHE A 210 3.49 -12.63 6.68
CA PHE A 210 2.32 -11.74 6.69
C PHE A 210 1.32 -12.20 5.60
N THR A 211 0.75 -13.38 5.85
CA THR A 211 -0.20 -14.08 4.98
C THR A 211 -1.64 -13.80 5.41
N GLU A 212 -2.60 -14.42 4.74
CA GLU A 212 -4.03 -14.34 5.11
C GLU A 212 -4.25 -14.75 6.57
N ALA A 213 -3.65 -15.86 7.01
CA ALA A 213 -3.69 -16.27 8.42
C ALA A 213 -2.95 -15.33 9.37
N GLY A 214 -1.98 -14.56 8.85
CA GLY A 214 -1.28 -13.46 9.53
C GLY A 214 -2.03 -12.14 9.47
N LYS A 215 -3.26 -12.12 8.94
CA LYS A 215 -4.14 -10.94 8.85
C LYS A 215 -3.59 -9.87 7.90
N ASN A 216 -3.07 -10.29 6.74
CA ASN A 216 -2.63 -9.36 5.70
C ASN A 216 -3.83 -8.58 5.10
N PHE A 217 -3.53 -7.66 4.20
CA PHE A 217 -4.54 -6.83 3.56
C PHE A 217 -4.93 -7.41 2.20
N GLN A 218 -6.12 -8.05 2.13
CA GLN A 218 -6.66 -8.63 0.90
C GLN A 218 -8.19 -8.60 0.87
N ASP A 219 -8.79 -8.36 -0.29
CA ASP A 219 -10.24 -8.48 -0.48
C ASP A 219 -10.68 -9.94 -0.42
N ASP A 220 -9.99 -10.81 -1.15
CA ASP A 220 -10.25 -12.24 -1.18
C ASP A 220 -9.07 -13.01 -0.58
N ASN A 221 -9.28 -13.66 0.53
CA ASN A 221 -8.29 -14.50 1.21
C ASN A 221 -8.21 -15.92 0.63
N LEU A 222 -8.95 -16.23 -0.43
CA LEU A 222 -8.92 -17.52 -1.11
C LEU A 222 -9.13 -18.73 -0.17
N GLY A 223 -9.83 -18.53 0.94
CA GLY A 223 -10.07 -19.55 1.96
C GLY A 223 -8.85 -19.92 2.80
N ARG A 224 -7.77 -19.11 2.80
CA ARG A 224 -6.50 -19.40 3.48
C ARG A 224 -6.42 -18.87 4.92
N GLY A 225 -7.50 -18.34 5.46
CA GLY A 225 -7.60 -17.80 6.81
C GLY A 225 -7.73 -16.28 6.84
N GLY A 226 -7.75 -15.70 8.05
CA GLY A 226 -8.02 -14.27 8.22
C GLY A 226 -9.40 -13.84 7.76
N ALA A 227 -9.69 -12.54 7.85
CA ALA A 227 -10.89 -11.94 7.30
C ALA A 227 -10.52 -11.14 6.04
N GLY A 228 -11.31 -11.29 4.97
CA GLY A 228 -11.14 -10.53 3.73
C GLY A 228 -11.90 -9.21 3.73
N ASN A 229 -12.02 -8.57 2.55
CA ASN A 229 -12.59 -7.24 2.31
C ASN A 229 -11.79 -6.13 3.00
N ASP A 230 -10.48 -6.24 3.02
CA ASP A 230 -9.62 -5.34 3.74
C ASP A 230 -8.35 -4.91 2.98
N HIS A 231 -8.44 -4.82 1.66
CA HIS A 231 -7.39 -4.21 0.85
C HIS A 231 -6.95 -2.84 1.41
N VAL A 232 -5.75 -2.41 1.10
CA VAL A 232 -5.29 -1.06 1.45
C VAL A 232 -5.94 -0.03 0.52
N ASN A 233 -6.61 0.97 1.08
CA ASN A 233 -6.94 2.21 0.37
C ASN A 233 -5.69 3.09 0.39
N ALA A 234 -5.02 3.22 -0.74
CA ALA A 234 -3.82 4.02 -0.90
C ALA A 234 -4.16 5.35 -1.57
N GLU A 235 -4.25 6.40 -0.76
CA GLU A 235 -4.73 7.72 -1.13
C GLU A 235 -3.55 8.61 -1.52
N ALA A 236 -3.35 8.73 -2.83
CA ALA A 236 -2.32 9.57 -3.42
C ALA A 236 -2.70 11.05 -3.30
N GLN A 237 -1.73 11.90 -2.98
CA GLN A 237 -1.91 13.36 -2.96
C GLN A 237 -3.08 13.81 -2.08
N ASP A 238 -3.30 13.13 -0.98
CA ASP A 238 -4.44 13.39 -0.09
C ASP A 238 -4.41 14.84 0.43
N ALA A 239 -5.55 15.53 0.31
CA ALA A 239 -5.67 16.94 0.64
C ALA A 239 -5.88 17.23 2.13
N SER A 240 -5.96 16.20 2.98
CA SER A 240 -6.15 16.39 4.43
C SER A 240 -4.87 16.79 5.17
N GLY A 241 -3.69 16.71 4.51
CA GLY A 241 -2.42 17.09 5.08
C GLY A 241 -1.36 17.51 4.06
N THR A 242 -0.19 17.90 4.56
CA THR A 242 1.01 18.19 3.77
C THR A 242 2.26 17.80 4.52
N ASN A 243 3.36 17.56 3.81
CA ASN A 243 4.70 17.33 4.38
C ASN A 243 4.74 16.15 5.37
N ASN A 244 3.95 15.13 5.13
CA ASN A 244 3.85 13.93 5.94
C ASN A 244 3.19 12.80 5.15
N ALA A 245 3.00 11.66 5.80
CA ALA A 245 2.18 10.53 5.40
C ALA A 245 1.59 9.89 6.67
N ASN A 246 0.70 8.95 6.54
CA ASN A 246 0.23 8.13 7.67
C ASN A 246 -0.43 6.83 7.20
N PHE A 247 -0.53 5.87 8.12
CA PHE A 247 -1.26 4.63 7.90
C PHE A 247 -2.25 4.36 9.04
N SER A 248 -3.51 4.09 8.69
CA SER A 248 -4.54 3.69 9.63
C SER A 248 -4.82 2.19 9.49
N THR A 249 -4.76 1.47 10.62
CA THR A 249 -4.85 0.01 10.65
C THR A 249 -6.06 -0.46 11.47
N PRO A 250 -7.22 -0.71 10.85
CA PRO A 250 -8.34 -1.33 11.56
C PRO A 250 -8.06 -2.81 11.84
N ALA A 251 -8.93 -3.43 12.64
CA ALA A 251 -8.90 -4.87 12.85
C ALA A 251 -9.03 -5.64 11.52
N ASP A 252 -8.60 -6.89 11.52
CA ASP A 252 -8.72 -7.82 10.40
C ASP A 252 -10.15 -7.84 9.83
N GLY A 253 -10.29 -7.73 8.52
CA GLY A 253 -11.57 -7.51 7.83
C GLY A 253 -11.99 -6.04 7.67
N GLY A 254 -11.16 -5.09 8.09
CA GLY A 254 -11.33 -3.67 7.82
C GLY A 254 -10.18 -3.14 6.96
N SER A 255 -10.49 -2.39 5.90
CA SER A 255 -9.48 -1.89 4.96
C SER A 255 -8.46 -0.97 5.62
N GLY A 256 -7.18 -1.28 5.43
CA GLY A 256 -6.10 -0.36 5.75
C GLY A 256 -6.23 0.93 4.95
N ARG A 257 -5.72 2.04 5.48
CA ARG A 257 -5.73 3.33 4.79
C ARG A 257 -4.35 3.98 4.86
N MET A 258 -3.74 4.17 3.72
CA MET A 258 -2.47 4.88 3.55
C MET A 258 -2.77 6.24 2.94
N GLN A 259 -2.42 7.34 3.64
CA GLN A 259 -2.56 8.69 3.13
C GLN A 259 -1.18 9.25 2.80
N MET A 260 -0.98 9.61 1.56
CA MET A 260 0.27 10.17 1.05
C MET A 260 0.06 11.63 0.69
N PHE A 261 0.80 12.52 1.35
CA PHE A 261 0.62 13.96 1.17
C PHE A 261 1.64 14.57 0.23
N LEU A 262 1.32 15.77 -0.25
CA LEU A 262 2.26 16.59 -0.98
C LEU A 262 3.27 17.25 -0.02
N TRP A 263 4.51 17.33 -0.45
CA TRP A 263 5.62 18.01 0.21
C TRP A 263 5.78 19.39 -0.43
N THR A 264 5.39 20.43 0.31
CA THR A 264 5.25 21.80 -0.18
C THR A 264 6.45 22.70 0.12
N ALA A 265 7.49 22.16 0.78
CA ALA A 265 8.71 22.91 1.05
C ALA A 265 9.58 23.18 -0.21
N PRO A 266 9.75 22.22 -1.15
CA PRO A 266 10.44 22.48 -2.41
C PRO A 266 9.52 23.14 -3.45
N THR A 267 10.13 23.69 -4.51
CA THR A 267 9.40 24.24 -5.68
C THR A 267 9.97 23.61 -6.96
N PRO A 268 9.17 22.95 -7.79
CA PRO A 268 7.77 22.59 -7.54
C PRO A 268 7.62 21.67 -6.32
N ASP A 269 6.39 21.51 -5.84
CA ASP A 269 6.05 20.55 -4.78
C ASP A 269 6.58 19.15 -5.12
N ARG A 270 6.72 18.30 -4.12
CA ARG A 270 7.07 16.89 -4.31
C ARG A 270 5.94 16.01 -3.82
N ASP A 271 5.90 14.81 -4.37
CA ASP A 271 4.89 13.81 -4.03
C ASP A 271 5.52 12.69 -3.20
N GLY A 272 4.93 12.40 -2.03
CA GLY A 272 5.34 11.27 -1.20
C GLY A 272 5.19 9.93 -1.93
N ASP A 273 4.28 9.85 -2.90
CA ASP A 273 4.07 8.66 -3.72
C ASP A 273 5.27 8.32 -4.63
N ALA A 274 6.17 9.25 -4.87
CA ALA A 274 7.42 9.00 -5.60
C ALA A 274 8.59 8.62 -4.67
N ASP A 275 8.37 8.57 -3.36
CA ASP A 275 9.35 8.12 -2.38
C ASP A 275 8.97 6.74 -1.83
N ASN A 276 9.69 5.73 -2.31
CA ASN A 276 9.45 4.34 -1.94
C ASN A 276 9.74 4.07 -0.46
N GLY A 277 10.67 4.82 0.14
CA GLY A 277 11.00 4.73 1.56
C GLY A 277 9.79 5.11 2.42
N ILE A 278 9.08 6.17 2.07
CA ILE A 278 7.86 6.59 2.76
C ILE A 278 6.76 5.53 2.57
N ILE A 279 6.52 5.06 1.34
CA ILE A 279 5.49 4.04 1.09
C ILE A 279 5.75 2.77 1.91
N ILE A 280 7.00 2.29 1.95
CA ILE A 280 7.39 1.10 2.71
C ILE A 280 7.20 1.34 4.21
N HIS A 281 7.54 2.53 4.70
CA HIS A 281 7.39 2.91 6.11
C HIS A 281 5.92 2.88 6.52
N GLU A 282 5.05 3.51 5.76
CA GLU A 282 3.61 3.55 6.04
C GLU A 282 2.98 2.14 6.00
N TYR A 283 3.31 1.34 5.00
CA TYR A 283 2.86 -0.04 4.97
C TYR A 283 3.36 -0.85 6.17
N GLY A 284 4.57 -0.54 6.64
CA GLY A 284 5.20 -1.13 7.83
C GLY A 284 4.38 -0.90 9.10
N HIS A 285 3.73 0.26 9.26
CA HIS A 285 2.79 0.52 10.36
C HIS A 285 1.62 -0.46 10.29
N GLY A 286 1.05 -0.68 9.10
CA GLY A 286 -0.03 -1.64 8.89
C GLY A 286 0.37 -3.06 9.32
N ILE A 287 1.54 -3.53 8.87
CA ILE A 287 2.08 -4.85 9.23
C ILE A 287 2.28 -4.95 10.74
N SER A 288 2.96 -3.98 11.34
CA SER A 288 3.26 -3.98 12.77
C SER A 288 1.99 -4.05 13.61
N ASN A 289 1.01 -3.19 13.31
CA ASN A 289 -0.23 -3.14 14.04
C ASN A 289 -1.04 -4.44 13.92
N ARG A 290 -1.10 -5.06 12.72
CA ARG A 290 -1.79 -6.35 12.53
C ARG A 290 -1.13 -7.49 13.27
N LEU A 291 0.21 -7.55 13.29
CA LEU A 291 0.97 -8.62 13.93
C LEU A 291 1.04 -8.48 15.46
N THR A 292 0.99 -7.26 16.00
CA THR A 292 1.07 -7.02 17.46
C THR A 292 -0.29 -6.90 18.13
N GLY A 293 -1.39 -6.97 17.39
CA GLY A 293 -2.75 -6.92 17.95
C GLY A 293 -3.41 -5.56 17.91
N GLY A 294 -2.83 -4.60 17.17
CA GLY A 294 -3.39 -3.29 16.88
C GLY A 294 -2.74 -2.13 17.63
N PRO A 295 -3.07 -0.89 17.25
CA PRO A 295 -2.41 0.32 17.75
C PRO A 295 -2.64 0.59 19.24
N SER A 296 -3.59 -0.08 19.86
CA SER A 296 -3.90 0.07 21.29
C SER A 296 -3.06 -0.82 22.21
N ILE A 297 -2.16 -1.64 21.66
CA ILE A 297 -1.32 -2.58 22.42
C ILE A 297 0.17 -2.19 22.41
N VAL A 298 0.52 -1.17 21.65
CA VAL A 298 1.91 -0.65 21.55
C VAL A 298 2.15 0.44 22.56
#